data_93cd291b686009a8e4d4895680f41e7c
#
_entry.id   93cd291b686009a8e4d4895680f41e7c
#
_cell.length_a   1.000
_cell.length_b   1.000
_cell.length_c   1.000
_cell.angle_alpha   90.00
_cell.angle_beta   90.00
_cell.angle_gamma   90.00
#
_symmetry.space_group_name_H-M   'P 1'
#
loop_
_entity.id
_entity.type
_entity.pdbx_description
1 polymer ?
#
loop_
_entity_poly.entity_id
_entity_poly.type
_entity_poly.pdbx_seq_one_letter_code
_entity_poly.pdbx_strand_id
1 'polypeptide(L)'
;MLGTGTIVQNSGLPKLIYGLLAAVGLLYFSFLYPQLPDPMASHFNASGAVTAWMPKSAFFILIPIIALAASVPVFLVPRSLANLPNDKINLANKEYWLRPERRAETIQYLGIQMGWFGCALLALLLCGLYHAVAANLRPDHNFDSGSFYIALGAFFAFIIFWLVRLLSHFARVPENSSAK
;
A
#
# COMPACT_ATOMS: atom_id res chain seq x y z
N MET A 1 -10.57 32.20 -21.93
CA MET A 1 -9.91 32.04 -20.62
C MET A 1 -10.70 31.02 -19.82
N LEU A 2 -10.34 29.75 -19.91
CA LEU A 2 -10.84 28.70 -19.01
C LEU A 2 -9.62 28.26 -18.20
N GLY A 3 -9.60 28.69 -16.95
CA GLY A 3 -8.55 28.30 -16.01
C GLY A 3 -8.51 26.79 -15.87
N THR A 4 -7.40 26.20 -16.27
CA THR A 4 -7.04 24.83 -15.88
C THR A 4 -6.88 24.83 -14.37
N GLY A 5 -7.98 24.53 -13.66
CA GLY A 5 -7.95 24.30 -12.24
C GLY A 5 -6.95 23.18 -11.94
N THR A 6 -5.77 23.56 -11.50
CA THR A 6 -4.82 22.65 -10.90
C THR A 6 -5.53 22.05 -9.70
N ILE A 7 -6.04 20.83 -9.83
CA ILE A 7 -6.56 20.10 -8.70
C ILE A 7 -5.36 19.93 -7.76
N VAL A 8 -5.30 20.77 -6.73
CA VAL A 8 -4.33 20.63 -5.64
C VAL A 8 -4.65 19.28 -4.98
N GLN A 9 -4.00 18.24 -5.47
CA GLN A 9 -4.13 16.93 -4.86
C GLN A 9 -3.60 17.02 -3.42
N ASN A 10 -4.48 16.82 -2.46
CA ASN A 10 -4.12 16.88 -1.04
C ASN A 10 -3.12 15.76 -0.71
N SER A 11 -1.84 16.12 -0.63
CA SER A 11 -0.75 15.19 -0.36
C SER A 11 -0.83 14.53 1.03
N GLY A 12 -1.66 15.07 1.92
CA GLY A 12 -1.90 14.53 3.26
C GLY A 12 -2.91 13.39 3.30
N LEU A 13 -3.84 13.33 2.33
CA LEU A 13 -4.94 12.38 2.37
C LEU A 13 -4.50 10.89 2.40
N PRO A 14 -3.59 10.40 1.56
CA PRO A 14 -3.14 9.01 1.66
C PRO A 14 -2.46 8.69 2.99
N LYS A 15 -1.71 9.64 3.55
CA LYS A 15 -1.05 9.45 4.87
C LYS A 15 -2.08 9.36 5.99
N LEU A 16 -3.12 10.18 5.95
CA LEU A 16 -4.22 10.14 6.91
C LEU A 16 -4.95 8.80 6.83
N ILE A 17 -5.33 8.36 5.62
CA ILE A 17 -6.01 7.09 5.40
C ILE A 17 -5.15 5.91 5.86
N TYR A 18 -3.85 5.94 5.55
CA TYR A 18 -2.91 4.92 6.03
C TYR A 18 -2.85 4.87 7.56
N GLY A 19 -2.74 6.03 8.22
CA GLY A 19 -2.75 6.12 9.67
C GLY A 19 -4.04 5.62 10.29
N LEU A 20 -5.20 5.93 9.69
CA LEU A 20 -6.50 5.43 10.14
C LEU A 20 -6.61 3.91 9.98
N LEU A 21 -6.19 3.35 8.85
CA LEU A 21 -6.15 1.90 8.63
C LEU A 21 -5.28 1.19 9.66
N ALA A 22 -4.08 1.72 9.91
CA ALA A 22 -3.16 1.17 10.90
C ALA A 22 -3.74 1.25 12.33
N ALA A 23 -4.34 2.38 12.71
CA ALA A 23 -4.95 2.56 14.02
C ALA A 23 -6.16 1.63 14.23
N VAL A 24 -7.07 1.56 13.25
CA VAL A 24 -8.23 0.67 13.30
C VAL A 24 -7.78 -0.80 13.36
N GLY A 25 -6.80 -1.19 12.55
CA GLY A 25 -6.23 -2.54 12.59
C GLY A 25 -5.65 -2.86 13.97
N LEU A 26 -4.81 -1.97 14.52
CA LEU A 26 -4.21 -2.15 15.84
C LEU A 26 -5.26 -2.30 16.93
N LEU A 27 -6.25 -1.41 16.97
CA LEU A 27 -7.33 -1.45 17.96
C LEU A 27 -8.15 -2.74 17.84
N TYR A 28 -8.55 -3.12 16.64
CA TYR A 28 -9.35 -4.32 16.39
C TYR A 28 -8.61 -5.59 16.83
N PHE A 29 -7.37 -5.75 16.43
CA PHE A 29 -6.59 -6.95 16.80
C PHE A 29 -6.21 -6.97 18.27
N SER A 30 -5.94 -5.82 18.89
CA SER A 30 -5.70 -5.73 20.33
C SER A 30 -6.95 -6.13 21.14
N PHE A 31 -8.14 -5.75 20.66
CA PHE A 31 -9.41 -6.16 21.28
C PHE A 31 -9.64 -7.66 21.22
N LEU A 32 -9.24 -8.34 20.14
CA LEU A 32 -9.38 -9.79 19.98
C LEU A 32 -8.29 -10.60 20.68
N TYR A 33 -7.16 -9.99 21.01
CA TYR A 33 -6.01 -10.68 21.62
C TYR A 33 -6.36 -11.60 22.81
N PRO A 34 -7.19 -11.17 23.80
CA PRO A 34 -7.53 -12.05 24.94
C PRO A 34 -8.32 -13.31 24.55
N GLN A 35 -9.05 -13.26 23.43
CA GLN A 35 -9.93 -14.35 22.97
C GLN A 35 -9.18 -15.42 22.16
N LEU A 36 -7.95 -15.14 21.75
CA LEU A 36 -7.18 -16.02 20.87
C LEU A 36 -6.44 -17.11 21.63
N PRO A 37 -6.31 -18.31 21.03
CA PRO A 37 -5.58 -19.42 21.62
C PRO A 37 -4.07 -19.13 21.70
N ASP A 38 -3.37 -19.88 22.50
CA ASP A 38 -1.90 -19.93 22.54
C ASP A 38 -1.46 -21.40 22.56
N PRO A 39 -0.77 -21.92 21.53
CA PRO A 39 -0.28 -21.22 20.35
C PRO A 39 -1.37 -20.89 19.32
N MET A 40 -1.06 -19.93 18.42
CA MET A 40 -1.88 -19.55 17.27
C MET A 40 -1.42 -20.27 15.99
N ALA A 41 -2.37 -20.65 15.14
CA ALA A 41 -2.09 -21.00 13.76
C ALA A 41 -1.54 -19.77 13.01
N SER A 42 -0.34 -19.89 12.44
CA SER A 42 0.38 -18.76 11.86
C SER A 42 0.63 -18.89 10.36
N HIS A 43 0.61 -20.11 9.84
CA HIS A 43 0.77 -20.38 8.41
C HIS A 43 -0.32 -21.35 7.96
N PHE A 44 -0.79 -21.10 6.74
CA PHE A 44 -1.86 -21.88 6.11
C PHE A 44 -1.45 -22.24 4.68
N ASN A 45 -1.87 -23.39 4.21
CA ASN A 45 -1.71 -23.77 2.80
C ASN A 45 -2.81 -23.13 1.93
N ALA A 46 -2.76 -23.39 0.63
CA ALA A 46 -3.72 -22.82 -0.33
C ALA A 46 -5.18 -23.26 -0.08
N SER A 47 -5.41 -24.41 0.57
CA SER A 47 -6.75 -24.87 0.95
C SER A 47 -7.23 -24.33 2.30
N GLY A 48 -6.41 -23.54 3.00
CA GLY A 48 -6.74 -22.97 4.31
C GLY A 48 -6.35 -23.83 5.51
N ALA A 49 -5.78 -25.00 5.28
CA ALA A 49 -5.34 -25.87 6.38
C ALA A 49 -4.07 -25.33 7.05
N VAL A 50 -4.01 -25.43 8.38
CA VAL A 50 -2.86 -24.99 9.18
C VAL A 50 -1.61 -25.81 8.86
N THR A 51 -0.50 -25.13 8.63
CA THR A 51 0.81 -25.76 8.38
C THR A 51 1.86 -25.41 9.44
N ALA A 52 1.66 -24.35 10.21
CA ALA A 52 2.54 -24.01 11.33
C ALA A 52 1.81 -23.23 12.42
N TRP A 53 2.35 -23.36 13.63
CA TRP A 53 1.87 -22.68 14.83
C TRP A 53 2.98 -21.81 15.42
N MET A 54 2.63 -20.76 16.15
CA MET A 54 3.58 -19.95 16.89
C MET A 54 2.94 -19.41 18.18
N PRO A 55 3.75 -19.02 19.18
CA PRO A 55 3.24 -18.35 20.38
C PRO A 55 2.44 -17.10 20.02
N LYS A 56 1.30 -16.90 20.69
CA LYS A 56 0.42 -15.75 20.45
C LYS A 56 1.16 -14.40 20.56
N SER A 57 2.03 -14.27 21.55
CA SER A 57 2.84 -13.07 21.72
C SER A 57 3.76 -12.79 20.53
N ALA A 58 4.41 -13.83 20.00
CA ALA A 58 5.27 -13.71 18.83
C ALA A 58 4.47 -13.29 17.59
N PHE A 59 3.28 -13.88 17.38
CA PHE A 59 2.39 -13.52 16.27
C PHE A 59 2.04 -12.02 16.31
N PHE A 60 1.62 -11.50 17.46
CA PHE A 60 1.21 -10.10 17.63
C PHE A 60 2.36 -9.09 17.63
N ILE A 61 3.59 -9.53 17.79
CA ILE A 61 4.78 -8.68 17.63
C ILE A 61 5.27 -8.72 16.18
N LEU A 62 5.45 -9.91 15.62
CA LEU A 62 6.09 -10.08 14.31
C LEU A 62 5.21 -9.60 13.15
N ILE A 63 3.90 -9.93 13.17
CA ILE A 63 3.03 -9.61 12.04
C ILE A 63 2.86 -8.11 11.83
N PRO A 64 2.60 -7.26 12.85
CA PRO A 64 2.60 -5.82 12.68
C PRO A 64 3.94 -5.25 12.21
N ILE A 65 5.06 -5.77 12.72
CA ILE A 65 6.40 -5.35 12.28
C ILE A 65 6.59 -5.66 10.80
N ILE A 66 6.24 -6.86 10.35
CA ILE A 66 6.33 -7.24 8.93
C ILE A 66 5.43 -6.35 8.07
N ALA A 67 4.18 -6.10 8.50
CA ALA A 67 3.23 -5.25 7.80
C ALA A 67 3.76 -3.81 7.65
N LEU A 68 4.32 -3.24 8.71
CA LEU A 68 4.93 -1.91 8.68
C LEU A 68 6.20 -1.88 7.83
N ALA A 69 7.08 -2.88 7.98
CA ALA A 69 8.31 -2.99 7.20
C ALA A 69 8.03 -3.11 5.69
N ALA A 70 6.95 -3.77 5.30
CA ALA A 70 6.54 -3.90 3.91
C ALA A 70 5.90 -2.62 3.35
N SER A 71 5.12 -1.88 4.13
CA SER A 71 4.27 -0.79 3.65
C SER A 71 4.84 0.62 3.90
N VAL A 72 5.55 0.86 5.01
CA VAL A 72 6.11 2.18 5.35
C VAL A 72 7.17 2.67 4.36
N PRO A 73 8.10 1.83 3.84
CA PRO A 73 9.14 2.30 2.90
C PRO A 73 8.58 2.98 1.65
N VAL A 74 7.35 2.63 1.23
CA VAL A 74 6.66 3.24 0.09
C VAL A 74 6.53 4.76 0.24
N PHE A 75 6.36 5.26 1.47
CA PHE A 75 6.28 6.69 1.78
C PHE A 75 7.65 7.40 1.76
N LEU A 76 8.75 6.65 1.76
CA LEU A 76 10.10 7.19 1.70
C LEU A 76 10.59 7.40 0.26
N VAL A 77 9.99 6.69 -0.71
CA VAL A 77 10.36 6.78 -2.14
C VAL A 77 10.40 8.23 -2.65
N PRO A 78 9.40 9.09 -2.41
CA PRO A 78 9.43 10.46 -2.91
C PRO A 78 10.58 11.29 -2.34
N ARG A 79 10.93 11.08 -1.06
CA ARG A 79 12.07 11.74 -0.43
C ARG A 79 13.39 11.30 -1.06
N SER A 80 13.53 10.02 -1.34
CA SER A 80 14.71 9.47 -2.02
C SER A 80 14.82 10.04 -3.42
N LEU A 81 13.72 10.08 -4.20
CA LEU A 81 13.69 10.67 -5.54
C LEU A 81 14.02 12.16 -5.54
N ALA A 82 13.58 12.92 -4.51
CA ALA A 82 13.88 14.35 -4.39
C ALA A 82 15.38 14.63 -4.31
N ASN A 83 16.15 13.71 -3.71
CA ASN A 83 17.60 13.84 -3.52
C ASN A 83 18.43 13.24 -4.66
N LEU A 84 17.82 12.54 -5.62
CA LEU A 84 18.52 11.92 -6.74
C LEU A 84 18.70 12.93 -7.89
N PRO A 85 19.84 12.89 -8.60
CA PRO A 85 20.02 13.59 -9.86
C PRO A 85 19.03 13.08 -10.92
N ASN A 86 18.63 13.94 -11.87
CA ASN A 86 17.64 13.59 -12.89
C ASN A 86 18.05 12.42 -13.79
N ASP A 87 19.34 12.25 -14.05
CA ASP A 87 19.88 11.13 -14.86
C ASP A 87 19.64 9.77 -14.20
N LYS A 88 19.56 9.72 -12.87
CA LYS A 88 19.30 8.51 -12.08
C LYS A 88 17.82 8.18 -11.96
N ILE A 89 16.91 9.09 -12.32
CA ILE A 89 15.47 8.86 -12.28
C ILE A 89 15.02 8.27 -13.62
N ASN A 90 14.51 7.04 -13.60
CA ASN A 90 13.93 6.41 -14.77
C ASN A 90 12.43 6.77 -14.89
N LEU A 91 12.13 7.78 -15.70
CA LEU A 91 10.78 8.29 -15.92
C LEU A 91 10.56 8.56 -17.42
N ALA A 92 9.41 8.20 -17.94
CA ALA A 92 9.06 8.54 -19.33
C ALA A 92 9.00 10.07 -19.49
N ASN A 93 9.56 10.58 -20.60
CA ASN A 93 9.64 12.02 -20.88
C ASN A 93 10.29 12.82 -19.73
N LYS A 94 11.31 12.24 -19.10
CA LYS A 94 11.99 12.85 -17.94
C LYS A 94 12.48 14.28 -18.20
N GLU A 95 12.89 14.58 -19.44
CA GLU A 95 13.34 15.91 -19.87
C GLU A 95 12.23 16.98 -19.75
N TYR A 96 10.97 16.54 -19.78
CA TYR A 96 9.82 17.41 -19.56
C TYR A 96 9.43 17.47 -18.07
N TRP A 97 9.28 16.29 -17.45
CA TRP A 97 8.73 16.17 -16.10
C TRP A 97 9.71 16.55 -14.99
N LEU A 98 11.02 16.43 -15.24
CA LEU A 98 12.07 16.74 -14.26
C LEU A 98 12.76 18.08 -14.52
N ARG A 99 12.19 18.96 -15.34
CA ARG A 99 12.64 20.36 -15.44
C ARG A 99 12.53 21.05 -14.08
N PRO A 100 13.42 22.03 -13.77
CA PRO A 100 13.42 22.72 -12.49
C PRO A 100 12.04 23.22 -12.05
N GLU A 101 11.23 23.73 -13.00
CA GLU A 101 9.92 24.34 -12.76
C GLU A 101 8.84 23.31 -12.40
N ARG A 102 9.03 22.04 -12.76
CA ARG A 102 8.03 20.95 -12.61
C ARG A 102 8.45 19.83 -11.67
N ARG A 103 9.74 19.76 -11.39
CA ARG A 103 10.33 18.67 -10.61
C ARG A 103 9.63 18.49 -9.26
N ALA A 104 9.36 19.58 -8.56
CA ALA A 104 8.69 19.54 -7.26
C ALA A 104 7.27 18.94 -7.35
N GLU A 105 6.49 19.36 -8.35
CA GLU A 105 5.14 18.85 -8.60
C GLU A 105 5.17 17.38 -9.02
N THR A 106 6.13 16.98 -9.86
CA THR A 106 6.33 15.58 -10.28
C THR A 106 6.64 14.68 -9.09
N ILE A 107 7.55 15.09 -8.22
CA ILE A 107 7.89 14.32 -7.00
C ILE A 107 6.69 14.27 -6.05
N GLN A 108 5.95 15.36 -5.90
CA GLN A 108 4.73 15.38 -5.08
C GLN A 108 3.66 14.43 -5.65
N TYR A 109 3.43 14.44 -6.97
CA TYR A 109 2.50 13.52 -7.62
C TYR A 109 2.89 12.06 -7.37
N LEU A 110 4.17 11.72 -7.60
CA LEU A 110 4.68 10.37 -7.30
C LEU A 110 4.47 10.02 -5.83
N GLY A 111 4.67 10.97 -4.92
CA GLY A 111 4.43 10.78 -3.48
C GLY A 111 2.99 10.43 -3.15
N ILE A 112 2.03 11.08 -3.80
CA ILE A 112 0.60 10.80 -3.63
C ILE A 112 0.26 9.41 -4.17
N GLN A 113 0.79 9.06 -5.36
CA GLN A 113 0.58 7.75 -5.96
C GLN A 113 1.17 6.62 -5.11
N MET A 114 2.39 6.79 -4.60
CA MET A 114 3.00 5.85 -3.65
C MET A 114 2.19 5.74 -2.36
N GLY A 115 1.66 6.85 -1.85
CA GLY A 115 0.80 6.84 -0.67
C GLY A 115 -0.46 5.98 -0.85
N TRP A 116 -1.13 6.08 -2.00
CA TRP A 116 -2.29 5.22 -2.33
C TRP A 116 -1.90 3.74 -2.46
N PHE A 117 -0.76 3.47 -3.08
CA PHE A 117 -0.22 2.10 -3.12
C PHE A 117 0.05 1.56 -1.71
N GLY A 118 0.65 2.38 -0.82
CA GLY A 118 0.86 2.02 0.59
C GLY A 118 -0.44 1.70 1.33
N CYS A 119 -1.50 2.49 1.10
CA CYS A 119 -2.83 2.22 1.68
C CYS A 119 -3.40 0.88 1.20
N ALA A 120 -3.34 0.61 -0.11
CA ALA A 120 -3.85 -0.64 -0.68
C ALA A 120 -3.05 -1.86 -0.16
N LEU A 121 -1.72 -1.74 -0.07
CA LEU A 121 -0.86 -2.78 0.48
C LEU A 121 -1.18 -3.06 1.96
N LEU A 122 -1.30 -2.01 2.79
CA LEU A 122 -1.68 -2.18 4.19
C LEU A 122 -3.06 -2.82 4.32
N ALA A 123 -4.04 -2.40 3.51
CA ALA A 123 -5.38 -2.98 3.52
C ALA A 123 -5.37 -4.48 3.20
N LEU A 124 -4.56 -4.92 2.21
CA LEU A 124 -4.38 -6.34 1.91
C LEU A 124 -3.74 -7.10 3.09
N LEU A 125 -2.70 -6.54 3.71
CA LEU A 125 -2.03 -7.16 4.86
C LEU A 125 -2.97 -7.27 6.07
N LEU A 126 -3.79 -6.25 6.34
CA LEU A 126 -4.81 -6.28 7.38
C LEU A 126 -5.93 -7.29 7.06
N CYS A 127 -6.31 -7.44 5.79
CA CYS A 127 -7.24 -8.47 5.34
C CYS A 127 -6.69 -9.88 5.61
N GLY A 128 -5.43 -10.16 5.26
CA GLY A 128 -4.77 -11.43 5.57
C GLY A 128 -4.71 -11.70 7.06
N LEU A 129 -4.36 -10.69 7.86
CA LEU A 129 -4.34 -10.78 9.32
C LEU A 129 -5.74 -11.05 9.89
N TYR A 130 -6.78 -10.38 9.35
CA TYR A 130 -8.17 -10.64 9.72
C TYR A 130 -8.55 -12.10 9.52
N HIS A 131 -8.28 -12.67 8.34
CA HIS A 131 -8.58 -14.08 8.05
C HIS A 131 -7.79 -15.04 8.93
N ALA A 132 -6.52 -14.74 9.23
CA ALA A 132 -5.70 -15.55 10.14
C ALA A 132 -6.25 -15.52 11.57
N VAL A 133 -6.63 -14.37 12.08
CA VAL A 133 -7.26 -14.22 13.41
C VAL A 133 -8.62 -14.91 13.44
N ALA A 134 -9.45 -14.72 12.41
CA ALA A 134 -10.76 -15.38 12.30
C ALA A 134 -10.63 -16.91 12.27
N ALA A 135 -9.62 -17.46 11.59
CA ALA A 135 -9.33 -18.89 11.60
C ALA A 135 -8.99 -19.39 13.00
N ASN A 136 -8.21 -18.63 13.78
CA ASN A 136 -7.85 -19.00 15.15
C ASN A 136 -9.01 -18.94 16.15
N LEU A 137 -10.08 -18.22 15.83
CA LEU A 137 -11.31 -18.17 16.64
C LEU A 137 -12.31 -19.29 16.29
N ARG A 138 -12.05 -20.06 15.21
CA ARG A 138 -12.89 -21.20 14.78
C ARG A 138 -12.35 -22.52 15.34
N PRO A 139 -13.21 -23.50 15.65
CA PRO A 139 -12.77 -24.81 16.13
C PRO A 139 -11.93 -25.60 15.13
N ASP A 140 -12.17 -25.42 13.83
CA ASP A 140 -11.47 -26.10 12.73
C ASP A 140 -10.16 -25.41 12.32
N HIS A 141 -9.88 -24.22 12.87
CA HIS A 141 -8.74 -23.37 12.54
C HIS A 141 -8.54 -23.16 11.03
N ASN A 142 -9.60 -23.24 10.22
CA ASN A 142 -9.49 -23.17 8.77
C ASN A 142 -9.48 -21.69 8.31
N PHE A 143 -8.46 -21.33 7.51
CA PHE A 143 -8.33 -20.03 6.89
C PHE A 143 -9.27 -19.93 5.69
N ASP A 144 -10.08 -18.87 5.61
CA ASP A 144 -10.95 -18.62 4.47
C ASP A 144 -10.14 -18.15 3.25
N SER A 145 -9.50 -19.10 2.58
CA SER A 145 -8.69 -18.85 1.39
C SER A 145 -9.51 -18.27 0.25
N GLY A 146 -10.80 -18.64 0.12
CA GLY A 146 -11.67 -18.15 -0.95
C GLY A 146 -11.85 -16.64 -0.87
N SER A 147 -12.28 -16.13 0.28
CA SER A 147 -12.46 -14.70 0.50
C SER A 147 -11.13 -13.93 0.41
N PHE A 148 -10.04 -14.52 0.92
CA PHE A 148 -8.72 -13.90 0.80
C PHE A 148 -8.24 -13.81 -0.64
N TYR A 149 -8.47 -14.82 -1.49
CA TYR A 149 -8.11 -14.78 -2.92
C TYR A 149 -8.92 -13.73 -3.69
N ILE A 150 -10.17 -13.46 -3.31
CA ILE A 150 -10.95 -12.35 -3.87
C ILE A 150 -10.27 -11.01 -3.54
N ALA A 151 -9.89 -10.80 -2.28
CA ALA A 151 -9.16 -9.59 -1.86
C ALA A 151 -7.81 -9.44 -2.57
N LEU A 152 -7.09 -10.53 -2.73
CA LEU A 152 -5.82 -10.58 -3.47
C LEU A 152 -6.03 -10.23 -4.95
N GLY A 153 -7.07 -10.78 -5.58
CA GLY A 153 -7.45 -10.46 -6.97
C GLY A 153 -7.81 -8.98 -7.14
N ALA A 154 -8.58 -8.42 -6.21
CA ALA A 154 -8.92 -6.99 -6.19
C ALA A 154 -7.65 -6.11 -6.04
N PHE A 155 -6.70 -6.52 -5.21
CA PHE A 155 -5.42 -5.84 -5.07
C PHE A 155 -4.60 -5.87 -6.36
N PHE A 156 -4.52 -7.00 -7.06
CA PHE A 156 -3.84 -7.06 -8.36
C PHE A 156 -4.54 -6.23 -9.42
N ALA A 157 -5.87 -6.22 -9.46
CA ALA A 157 -6.63 -5.34 -10.35
C ALA A 157 -6.34 -3.86 -10.07
N PHE A 158 -6.27 -3.49 -8.79
CA PHE A 158 -5.85 -2.14 -8.37
C PHE A 158 -4.42 -1.82 -8.85
N ILE A 159 -3.45 -2.74 -8.69
CA ILE A 159 -2.06 -2.54 -9.14
C ILE A 159 -2.02 -2.29 -10.64
N ILE A 160 -2.72 -3.10 -11.44
CA ILE A 160 -2.75 -2.95 -12.91
C ILE A 160 -3.33 -1.58 -13.26
N PHE A 161 -4.48 -1.22 -12.71
CA PHE A 161 -5.10 0.10 -12.93
C PHE A 161 -4.17 1.24 -12.53
N TRP A 162 -3.56 1.15 -11.36
CA TRP A 162 -2.64 2.14 -10.82
C TRP A 162 -1.39 2.31 -11.69
N LEU A 163 -0.78 1.20 -12.15
CA LEU A 163 0.37 1.23 -13.05
C LEU A 163 0.01 1.84 -14.40
N VAL A 164 -1.10 1.42 -15.01
CA VAL A 164 -1.57 1.98 -16.29
C VAL A 164 -1.78 3.48 -16.16
N ARG A 165 -2.43 3.93 -15.10
CA ARG A 165 -2.66 5.36 -14.84
C ARG A 165 -1.35 6.12 -14.64
N LEU A 166 -0.42 5.57 -13.86
CA LEU A 166 0.88 6.17 -13.58
C LEU A 166 1.72 6.31 -14.86
N LEU A 167 1.84 5.21 -15.62
CA LEU A 167 2.60 5.18 -16.87
C LEU A 167 1.98 6.10 -17.92
N SER A 168 0.65 6.07 -18.08
CA SER A 168 -0.06 6.93 -19.03
C SER A 168 0.09 8.42 -18.69
N HIS A 169 0.14 8.78 -17.41
CA HIS A 169 0.38 10.17 -16.99
C HIS A 169 1.74 10.67 -17.49
N PHE A 170 2.80 9.89 -17.30
CA PHE A 170 4.15 10.29 -17.69
C PHE A 170 4.46 10.08 -19.17
N ALA A 171 3.74 9.20 -19.85
CA ALA A 171 3.88 9.01 -21.31
C ALA A 171 3.38 10.21 -22.13
N ARG A 172 2.49 11.05 -21.58
CA ARG A 172 1.89 12.19 -22.28
C ARG A 172 2.58 13.49 -21.87
N VAL A 173 3.09 14.22 -22.85
CA VAL A 173 3.57 15.59 -22.69
C VAL A 173 2.45 16.52 -23.20
N PRO A 174 1.93 17.48 -22.42
CA PRO A 174 0.93 18.44 -22.89
C PRO A 174 1.48 19.27 -24.07
N GLU A 175 0.74 19.35 -25.17
CA GLU A 175 1.15 20.02 -26.42
C GLU A 175 1.50 21.50 -26.28
N ASN A 176 0.97 22.18 -25.26
CA ASN A 176 1.22 23.63 -25.03
C ASN A 176 2.63 23.97 -24.49
N SER A 177 3.56 23.01 -24.41
CA SER A 177 4.92 23.25 -23.89
C SER A 177 5.96 23.47 -24.98
N SER A 178 5.61 23.34 -26.27
CA SER A 178 6.52 23.46 -27.41
C SER A 178 6.64 24.89 -27.95
N ALA A 179 5.86 25.85 -27.40
CA ALA A 179 5.81 27.22 -27.85
C ALA A 179 6.32 28.20 -26.78
N LYS A 180 7.65 28.13 -26.50
CA LYS A 180 8.42 29.29 -25.99
C LYS A 180 9.91 29.01 -26.13
#